data_3027bcee1a361a32daf7c0cdb48e417f
#
_entry.id   3027bcee1a361a32daf7c0cdb48e417f
#
_cell.length_a   1.000
_cell.length_b   1.000
_cell.length_c   1.000
_cell.angle_alpha   90.00
_cell.angle_beta   90.00
_cell.angle_gamma   90.00
#
_symmetry.space_group_name_H-M   'P 1'
#
loop_
_entity.id
_entity.type
_entity.pdbx_description
1 polymer ?
#
loop_
_entity_poly.entity_id
_entity_poly.type
_entity_poly.pdbx_seq_one_letter_code
_entity_poly.pdbx_strand_id
1 'polypeptide(L)'
;MIERISISSFRFFVAGKGFSLRTTGKYLGEALLVGFVTGLVVVAFRWLISFAGSLLLDGIGEHSAVSSLSKGSFFTNAFSSFEAFFMPQRWVLVFLPMLGAITGHFLISRFSKLETARGTDSAVKAYHQNDGYITSEVIPIKSAASVLTVCSGGSAGFEGPVTLIGAACGSLVARILRLNVRARRILMAAGLAAGIGALFQAPLAGAIFGFEIFYSSSDVEYETMVPSFVASAVSYTVFAYFYGWDPLFAMPDECVYDSGLRLLPYFVLAFIVTLGARFYIMFFRGTENWFQRMKISAAKKVVIGGLVTGVIGFFIPDVLGTSYSLIHACFSAGVEASSSNLAQLSAVGFLTFFLMKAVATSFTVGSGGSGGVFAPALVCGGALGAASGICFEALLPDAFGIHPAAFALVGMAGFLASAVRIPMTAIVIVAEISGNHGLLLPAMWVCGISFWLNDGWSLYRSQPHSRVTSMLHG
;
A
#
# COMPACT_ATOMS: atom_id res chain seq x y z
N MET A 1 -49.20 8.31 -10.23
CA MET A 1 -49.52 8.03 -8.82
C MET A 1 -48.71 6.79 -8.44
N ILE A 2 -47.42 6.99 -8.10
CA ILE A 2 -46.50 5.91 -7.70
C ILE A 2 -46.35 6.05 -6.20
N GLU A 3 -46.95 5.13 -5.45
CA GLU A 3 -46.90 5.07 -4.00
C GLU A 3 -45.43 4.92 -3.53
N ARG A 4 -45.03 5.81 -2.64
CA ARG A 4 -43.82 5.69 -1.84
C ARG A 4 -44.00 4.47 -0.94
N ILE A 5 -43.29 3.38 -1.26
CA ILE A 5 -43.12 2.25 -0.34
C ILE A 5 -42.29 2.74 0.84
N SER A 6 -42.97 2.97 1.96
CA SER A 6 -42.33 3.32 3.24
C SER A 6 -41.70 2.05 3.86
N ILE A 7 -40.38 1.99 3.85
CA ILE A 7 -39.58 0.91 4.49
C ILE A 7 -39.59 1.06 6.03
N SER A 8 -40.68 1.51 6.62
CA SER A 8 -40.71 1.85 8.06
C SER A 8 -41.17 0.73 9.00
N SER A 9 -41.30 -0.54 8.57
CA SER A 9 -41.95 -1.56 9.40
C SER A 9 -41.29 -2.95 9.42
N PHE A 10 -39.95 -3.06 9.35
CA PHE A 10 -39.31 -4.34 9.70
C PHE A 10 -38.69 -4.22 11.09
N ARG A 11 -39.41 -4.61 12.14
CA ARG A 11 -38.90 -4.83 13.50
C ARG A 11 -38.61 -6.31 13.67
N PHE A 12 -37.32 -6.68 13.67
CA PHE A 12 -36.88 -7.97 14.19
C PHE A 12 -36.70 -7.86 15.72
N PHE A 13 -37.48 -8.59 16.46
CA PHE A 13 -37.33 -8.74 17.91
C PHE A 13 -36.32 -9.84 18.21
N VAL A 14 -35.11 -9.46 18.67
CA VAL A 14 -34.21 -10.37 19.37
C VAL A 14 -33.87 -9.75 20.72
N ALA A 15 -34.33 -10.43 21.77
CA ALA A 15 -33.97 -10.25 23.18
C ALA A 15 -33.69 -8.81 23.65
N GLY A 16 -34.71 -8.07 23.98
CA GLY A 16 -34.70 -7.02 25.02
C GLY A 16 -34.08 -5.67 24.68
N LYS A 17 -33.39 -5.46 23.56
CA LYS A 17 -32.96 -4.15 23.05
C LYS A 17 -33.32 -4.04 21.59
N GLY A 18 -34.28 -3.19 21.25
CA GLY A 18 -34.69 -2.97 19.88
C GLY A 18 -33.52 -2.53 19.02
N PHE A 19 -33.01 -3.41 18.17
CA PHE A 19 -32.04 -3.10 17.13
C PHE A 19 -32.74 -2.20 16.11
N SER A 20 -32.48 -0.91 16.17
CA SER A 20 -33.07 0.04 15.24
C SER A 20 -32.36 -0.03 13.90
N LEU A 21 -32.92 -0.84 12.98
CA LEU A 21 -32.56 -0.82 11.53
C LEU A 21 -32.60 0.59 10.93
N ARG A 22 -33.24 1.53 11.61
CA ARG A 22 -33.39 2.93 11.17
C ARG A 22 -32.07 3.71 11.21
N THR A 23 -31.11 3.34 12.04
CA THR A 23 -29.78 4.00 12.15
C THR A 23 -28.71 3.29 11.34
N THR A 24 -28.65 1.96 11.37
CA THR A 24 -27.64 1.17 10.68
C THR A 24 -27.97 0.95 9.20
N GLY A 25 -29.28 0.75 8.87
CA GLY A 25 -29.73 0.59 7.49
C GLY A 25 -29.71 1.89 6.66
N LYS A 26 -29.63 3.06 7.32
CA LYS A 26 -29.64 4.36 6.64
C LYS A 26 -28.38 4.58 5.79
N TYR A 27 -27.22 4.05 6.22
CA TYR A 27 -25.94 4.22 5.50
C TYR A 27 -25.62 3.06 4.53
N LEU A 28 -26.42 2.01 4.48
CA LEU A 28 -26.19 0.88 3.59
C LEU A 28 -26.40 1.25 2.11
N GLY A 29 -27.46 1.96 1.80
CA GLY A 29 -27.74 2.42 0.44
C GLY A 29 -26.70 3.39 -0.07
N GLU A 30 -26.29 4.33 0.78
CA GLU A 30 -25.22 5.28 0.48
C GLU A 30 -23.86 4.59 0.34
N ALA A 31 -23.57 3.55 1.15
CA ALA A 31 -22.33 2.78 1.06
C ALA A 31 -22.28 1.94 -0.24
N LEU A 32 -23.39 1.36 -0.68
CA LEU A 32 -23.50 0.71 -2.01
C LEU A 32 -23.15 1.69 -3.13
N LEU A 33 -23.72 2.90 -3.09
CA LEU A 33 -23.43 3.93 -4.08
C LEU A 33 -21.96 4.36 -4.05
N VAL A 34 -21.38 4.55 -2.86
CA VAL A 34 -19.95 4.88 -2.69
C VAL A 34 -19.08 3.77 -3.25
N GLY A 35 -19.38 2.49 -2.94
CA GLY A 35 -18.64 1.34 -3.47
C GLY A 35 -18.68 1.28 -4.99
N PHE A 36 -19.85 1.47 -5.58
CA PHE A 36 -20.03 1.45 -7.05
C PHE A 36 -19.24 2.59 -7.73
N VAL A 37 -19.39 3.83 -7.25
CA VAL A 37 -18.69 5.00 -7.80
C VAL A 37 -17.16 4.83 -7.63
N THR A 38 -16.71 4.42 -6.45
CA THR A 38 -15.29 4.21 -6.20
C THR A 38 -14.73 3.08 -7.06
N GLY A 39 -15.45 1.98 -7.22
CA GLY A 39 -15.06 0.86 -8.09
C GLY A 39 -14.83 1.31 -9.53
N LEU A 40 -15.74 2.08 -10.11
CA LEU A 40 -15.56 2.64 -11.46
C LEU A 40 -14.35 3.58 -11.56
N VAL A 41 -14.13 4.41 -10.55
CA VAL A 41 -12.98 5.31 -10.51
C VAL A 41 -11.67 4.52 -10.39
N VAL A 42 -11.64 3.44 -9.60
CA VAL A 42 -10.45 2.57 -9.49
C VAL A 42 -10.19 1.80 -10.80
N VAL A 43 -11.24 1.34 -11.49
CA VAL A 43 -11.13 0.74 -12.84
C VAL A 43 -10.48 1.73 -13.81
N ALA A 44 -10.96 2.96 -13.86
CA ALA A 44 -10.38 4.00 -14.71
C ALA A 44 -8.94 4.34 -14.30
N PHE A 45 -8.64 4.37 -13.01
CA PHE A 45 -7.29 4.59 -12.50
C PHE A 45 -6.34 3.45 -12.88
N ARG A 46 -6.77 2.19 -12.78
CA ARG A 46 -5.99 1.02 -13.20
C ARG A 46 -5.72 1.02 -14.70
N TRP A 47 -6.72 1.40 -15.51
CA TRP A 47 -6.53 1.58 -16.94
C TRP A 47 -5.47 2.66 -17.24
N LEU A 48 -5.53 3.80 -16.54
CA LEU A 48 -4.55 4.88 -16.68
C LEU A 48 -3.13 4.43 -16.28
N ILE A 49 -2.99 3.62 -15.22
CA ILE A 49 -1.71 3.01 -14.81
C ILE A 49 -1.17 2.12 -15.93
N SER A 50 -2.00 1.22 -16.48
CA SER A 50 -1.57 0.32 -17.56
C SER A 50 -1.16 1.09 -18.81
N PHE A 51 -1.94 2.09 -19.21
CA PHE A 51 -1.63 2.94 -20.37
C PHE A 51 -0.32 3.72 -20.19
N ALA A 52 -0.14 4.38 -19.04
CA ALA A 52 1.06 5.15 -18.77
C ALA A 52 2.29 4.25 -18.52
N GLY A 53 2.12 3.08 -17.92
CA GLY A 53 3.17 2.09 -17.74
C GLY A 53 3.74 1.62 -19.06
N SER A 54 2.86 1.21 -19.99
CA SER A 54 3.27 0.78 -21.34
C SER A 54 3.93 1.90 -22.15
N LEU A 55 3.53 3.16 -21.93
CA LEU A 55 4.12 4.28 -22.65
C LEU A 55 5.48 4.70 -22.07
N LEU A 56 5.62 4.77 -20.74
CA LEU A 56 6.76 5.39 -20.07
C LEU A 56 7.87 4.36 -19.76
N LEU A 57 7.57 3.32 -19.00
CA LEU A 57 8.59 2.32 -18.61
C LEU A 57 8.85 1.32 -19.72
N ASP A 58 7.81 0.82 -20.39
CA ASP A 58 7.97 -0.19 -21.43
C ASP A 58 8.35 0.42 -22.78
N GLY A 59 7.80 1.61 -23.10
CA GLY A 59 8.02 2.26 -24.39
C GLY A 59 9.30 3.12 -24.43
N ILE A 60 9.57 3.92 -23.39
CA ILE A 60 10.73 4.82 -23.36
C ILE A 60 11.92 4.18 -22.64
N GLY A 61 11.65 3.37 -21.58
CA GLY A 61 12.66 2.71 -20.77
C GLY A 61 13.25 1.45 -21.40
N GLU A 62 12.70 0.98 -22.52
CA GLU A 62 12.96 -0.30 -23.20
C GLU A 62 13.09 -1.51 -22.25
N HIS A 63 12.14 -2.41 -22.34
CA HIS A 63 12.07 -3.69 -21.60
C HIS A 63 13.36 -4.54 -21.71
N SER A 64 14.18 -4.30 -22.74
CA SER A 64 15.48 -4.94 -22.94
C SER A 64 16.52 -4.61 -21.87
N ALA A 65 16.45 -3.43 -21.25
CA ALA A 65 17.38 -3.06 -20.16
C ALA A 65 17.06 -3.79 -18.86
N VAL A 66 15.79 -4.04 -18.57
CA VAL A 66 15.32 -4.78 -17.38
C VAL A 66 15.47 -6.28 -17.57
N SER A 67 15.18 -6.80 -18.76
CA SER A 67 15.30 -8.25 -19.07
C SER A 67 16.75 -8.72 -19.24
N SER A 68 17.67 -7.85 -19.66
CA SER A 68 19.10 -8.22 -19.81
C SER A 68 19.86 -8.30 -18.49
N LEU A 69 19.34 -7.67 -17.41
CA LEU A 69 19.86 -7.84 -16.04
C LEU A 69 19.55 -9.22 -15.45
N SER A 70 18.71 -9.97 -16.12
CA SER A 70 18.21 -11.27 -15.67
C SER A 70 19.24 -12.42 -15.78
N LYS A 71 20.46 -12.23 -16.28
CA LYS A 71 21.43 -13.31 -16.58
C LYS A 71 22.70 -13.32 -15.72
N GLY A 72 22.70 -12.79 -14.52
CA GLY A 72 23.87 -12.85 -13.64
C GLY A 72 23.53 -12.61 -12.18
N SER A 73 24.40 -13.00 -11.25
CA SER A 73 24.16 -12.72 -9.83
C SER A 73 24.09 -11.21 -9.59
N PHE A 74 23.26 -10.79 -8.63
CA PHE A 74 23.04 -9.39 -8.26
C PHE A 74 24.34 -8.55 -8.11
N PHE A 75 25.39 -9.16 -7.55
CA PHE A 75 26.70 -8.51 -7.39
C PHE A 75 27.53 -8.49 -8.68
N THR A 76 27.52 -9.55 -9.49
CA THR A 76 28.25 -9.55 -10.77
C THR A 76 27.63 -8.55 -11.73
N ASN A 77 26.31 -8.32 -11.67
CA ASN A 77 25.64 -7.34 -12.51
C ASN A 77 25.84 -5.89 -12.00
N ALA A 78 25.96 -5.66 -10.71
CA ALA A 78 26.34 -4.34 -10.18
C ALA A 78 27.78 -3.96 -10.59
N PHE A 79 28.68 -4.93 -10.67
CA PHE A 79 30.09 -4.71 -11.09
C PHE A 79 30.31 -4.84 -12.62
N SER A 80 29.53 -5.60 -13.35
CA SER A 80 29.51 -5.56 -14.84
C SER A 80 28.94 -4.24 -15.39
N SER A 81 28.56 -3.35 -14.48
CA SER A 81 28.00 -2.01 -14.74
C SER A 81 28.95 -1.08 -15.50
N PHE A 82 30.21 -1.42 -15.68
CA PHE A 82 31.10 -0.60 -16.53
C PHE A 82 30.68 -0.65 -18.01
N GLU A 83 30.26 -1.80 -18.51
CA GLU A 83 29.67 -1.91 -19.86
C GLU A 83 28.27 -1.24 -19.92
N ALA A 84 27.48 -1.36 -18.84
CA ALA A 84 26.19 -0.72 -18.74
C ALA A 84 26.27 0.82 -18.71
N PHE A 85 27.38 1.39 -18.23
CA PHE A 85 27.63 2.83 -18.25
C PHE A 85 27.66 3.39 -19.67
N PHE A 86 28.05 2.58 -20.66
CA PHE A 86 28.08 2.97 -22.07
C PHE A 86 26.76 2.71 -22.82
N MET A 87 25.74 2.11 -22.16
CA MET A 87 24.41 1.93 -22.79
C MET A 87 23.57 3.20 -22.64
N PRO A 88 23.31 3.96 -23.71
CA PRO A 88 22.57 5.23 -23.64
C PRO A 88 21.14 5.07 -23.05
N GLN A 89 20.54 3.89 -23.23
CA GLN A 89 19.19 3.55 -22.74
C GLN A 89 19.09 3.57 -21.22
N ARG A 90 20.12 3.19 -20.47
CA ARG A 90 20.12 3.23 -19.00
C ARG A 90 20.09 4.63 -18.42
N TRP A 91 20.65 5.60 -19.11
CA TRP A 91 20.61 7.00 -18.69
C TRP A 91 19.20 7.58 -18.67
N VAL A 92 18.30 7.02 -19.49
CA VAL A 92 16.87 7.37 -19.46
C VAL A 92 16.29 7.09 -18.07
N LEU A 93 16.67 5.95 -17.43
CA LEU A 93 16.21 5.59 -16.09
C LEU A 93 16.65 6.59 -15.00
N VAL A 94 17.74 7.35 -15.23
CA VAL A 94 18.19 8.40 -14.30
C VAL A 94 17.27 9.61 -14.35
N PHE A 95 16.88 10.03 -15.56
CA PHE A 95 16.12 11.27 -15.74
C PHE A 95 14.61 11.08 -15.76
N LEU A 96 14.11 9.90 -16.12
CA LEU A 96 12.69 9.61 -16.24
C LEU A 96 11.92 9.79 -14.90
N PRO A 97 12.40 9.28 -13.73
CA PRO A 97 11.74 9.54 -12.46
C PRO A 97 11.72 11.02 -12.06
N MET A 98 12.77 11.76 -12.41
CA MET A 98 12.86 13.20 -12.19
C MET A 98 11.77 13.94 -13.00
N LEU A 99 11.64 13.63 -14.30
CA LEU A 99 10.64 14.25 -15.16
C LEU A 99 9.21 13.93 -14.72
N GLY A 100 8.94 12.68 -14.38
CA GLY A 100 7.61 12.27 -13.88
C GLY A 100 7.26 12.91 -12.56
N ALA A 101 8.21 13.03 -11.64
CA ALA A 101 7.99 13.68 -10.35
C ALA A 101 7.74 15.19 -10.50
N ILE A 102 8.47 15.89 -11.41
CA ILE A 102 8.26 17.32 -11.70
C ILE A 102 6.88 17.54 -12.33
N THR A 103 6.51 16.76 -13.34
CA THR A 103 5.22 16.90 -14.03
C THR A 103 4.07 16.61 -13.09
N GLY A 104 4.17 15.56 -12.24
CA GLY A 104 3.21 15.27 -11.20
C GLY A 104 3.08 16.38 -10.15
N HIS A 105 4.20 16.93 -9.70
CA HIS A 105 4.23 18.07 -8.78
C HIS A 105 3.61 19.34 -9.41
N PHE A 106 3.94 19.64 -10.65
CA PHE A 106 3.36 20.77 -11.38
C PHE A 106 1.83 20.66 -11.48
N LEU A 107 1.33 19.47 -11.79
CA LEU A 107 -0.11 19.20 -11.87
C LEU A 107 -0.80 19.48 -10.52
N ILE A 108 -0.25 18.97 -9.43
CA ILE A 108 -0.80 19.22 -8.08
C ILE A 108 -0.74 20.70 -7.74
N SER A 109 0.40 21.36 -7.93
CA SER A 109 0.59 22.76 -7.52
C SER A 109 -0.26 23.74 -8.34
N ARG A 110 -0.59 23.40 -9.60
CA ARG A 110 -1.37 24.26 -10.50
C ARG A 110 -2.87 24.14 -10.29
N PHE A 111 -3.36 22.94 -9.97
CA PHE A 111 -4.79 22.62 -9.98
C PHE A 111 -5.34 22.24 -8.59
N SER A 112 -4.51 21.97 -7.60
CA SER A 112 -4.97 21.63 -6.25
C SER A 112 -4.54 22.71 -5.24
N LYS A 113 -5.53 23.23 -4.51
CA LYS A 113 -5.30 24.16 -3.40
C LYS A 113 -4.97 23.45 -2.08
N LEU A 114 -5.01 22.12 -2.06
CA LEU A 114 -4.76 21.31 -0.87
C LEU A 114 -3.35 20.70 -0.88
N GLU A 115 -2.82 20.46 0.34
CA GLU A 115 -1.63 19.64 0.58
C GLU A 115 -1.91 18.14 0.27
N THR A 116 -2.24 17.82 -0.99
CA THR A 116 -2.67 16.48 -1.42
C THR A 116 -1.52 15.52 -1.71
N ALA A 117 -0.28 15.93 -1.42
CA ALA A 117 0.90 15.15 -1.80
C ALA A 117 0.97 13.76 -1.12
N ARG A 118 0.39 13.59 0.08
CA ARG A 118 0.66 12.46 0.97
C ARG A 118 -0.34 11.30 0.95
N GLY A 119 -1.28 11.25 0.03
CA GLY A 119 -2.20 10.12 -0.13
C GLY A 119 -2.96 9.76 1.17
N THR A 120 -2.68 8.58 1.76
CA THR A 120 -3.36 8.07 2.96
C THR A 120 -3.28 9.04 4.15
N ASP A 121 -2.12 9.65 4.43
CA ASP A 121 -1.96 10.60 5.53
C ASP A 121 -2.89 11.82 5.37
N SER A 122 -3.09 12.28 4.13
CA SER A 122 -4.05 13.36 3.84
C SER A 122 -5.51 12.93 4.05
N ALA A 123 -5.85 11.67 3.78
CA ALA A 123 -7.19 11.14 4.07
C ALA A 123 -7.45 11.06 5.59
N VAL A 124 -6.48 10.56 6.36
CA VAL A 124 -6.55 10.54 7.83
C VAL A 124 -6.68 11.95 8.40
N LYS A 125 -5.89 12.91 7.89
CA LYS A 125 -6.00 14.33 8.28
C LYS A 125 -7.39 14.90 7.98
N ALA A 126 -7.95 14.60 6.80
CA ALA A 126 -9.28 15.07 6.43
C ALA A 126 -10.38 14.49 7.30
N TYR A 127 -10.24 13.25 7.76
CA TYR A 127 -11.17 12.62 8.69
C TYR A 127 -11.21 13.36 10.04
N HIS A 128 -10.05 13.61 10.64
CA HIS A 128 -9.94 14.19 11.98
C HIS A 128 -10.09 15.72 12.01
N GLN A 129 -9.57 16.43 10.99
CA GLN A 129 -9.42 17.89 11.05
C GLN A 129 -10.33 18.66 10.08
N ASN A 130 -10.82 18.01 9.01
CA ASN A 130 -11.59 18.67 7.94
C ASN A 130 -13.02 18.12 7.83
N ASP A 131 -13.60 17.58 8.88
CA ASP A 131 -14.97 17.05 8.88
C ASP A 131 -15.25 16.00 7.77
N GLY A 132 -14.23 15.24 7.36
CA GLY A 132 -14.34 14.31 6.26
C GLY A 132 -14.53 14.99 4.89
N TYR A 133 -14.21 16.28 4.77
CA TYR A 133 -14.34 17.02 3.52
C TYR A 133 -13.07 16.88 2.68
N ILE A 134 -13.23 16.35 1.47
CA ILE A 134 -12.21 16.29 0.43
C ILE A 134 -12.82 16.83 -0.86
N THR A 135 -12.10 17.71 -1.56
CA THR A 135 -12.57 18.28 -2.83
C THR A 135 -12.57 17.20 -3.92
N SER A 136 -13.56 17.25 -4.82
CA SER A 136 -13.68 16.29 -5.94
C SER A 136 -12.55 16.41 -6.96
N GLU A 137 -11.91 17.58 -7.05
CA GLU A 137 -10.74 17.81 -7.90
C GLU A 137 -9.56 16.90 -7.58
N VAL A 138 -9.49 16.40 -6.35
CA VAL A 138 -8.48 15.44 -5.91
C VAL A 138 -8.53 14.15 -6.75
N ILE A 139 -9.71 13.70 -7.16
CA ILE A 139 -9.88 12.44 -7.90
C ILE A 139 -9.04 12.44 -9.19
N PRO A 140 -9.26 13.33 -10.17
CA PRO A 140 -8.46 13.32 -11.41
C PRO A 140 -7.02 13.80 -11.21
N ILE A 141 -6.79 14.82 -10.37
CA ILE A 141 -5.47 15.43 -10.20
C ILE A 141 -4.51 14.45 -9.51
N LYS A 142 -4.96 13.80 -8.41
CA LYS A 142 -4.14 12.82 -7.70
C LYS A 142 -3.88 11.57 -8.54
N SER A 143 -4.89 11.11 -9.30
CA SER A 143 -4.73 9.99 -10.22
C SER A 143 -3.64 10.28 -11.25
N ALA A 144 -3.75 11.37 -11.98
CA ALA A 144 -2.77 11.73 -13.01
C ALA A 144 -1.37 11.98 -12.43
N ALA A 145 -1.26 12.74 -11.34
CA ALA A 145 0.02 13.05 -10.72
C ALA A 145 0.74 11.80 -10.17
N SER A 146 -0.01 10.85 -9.60
CA SER A 146 0.58 9.61 -9.08
C SER A 146 1.00 8.66 -10.20
N VAL A 147 0.21 8.56 -11.25
CA VAL A 147 0.57 7.79 -12.43
C VAL A 147 1.82 8.36 -13.10
N LEU A 148 1.89 9.67 -13.32
CA LEU A 148 3.08 10.32 -13.87
C LEU A 148 4.33 10.06 -13.01
N THR A 149 4.21 10.15 -11.68
CA THR A 149 5.36 9.93 -10.79
C THR A 149 5.80 8.47 -10.75
N VAL A 150 4.87 7.52 -10.59
CA VAL A 150 5.21 6.10 -10.36
C VAL A 150 5.51 5.37 -11.66
N CYS A 151 4.73 5.59 -12.72
CA CYS A 151 4.97 4.97 -14.02
C CYS A 151 6.20 5.52 -14.74
N SER A 152 6.75 6.67 -14.32
CA SER A 152 8.05 7.13 -14.78
C SER A 152 9.24 6.55 -13.98
N GLY A 153 8.99 5.67 -13.03
CA GLY A 153 10.03 5.04 -12.21
C GLY A 153 10.19 5.63 -10.80
N GLY A 154 9.39 6.61 -10.40
CA GLY A 154 9.37 7.08 -9.01
C GLY A 154 9.06 5.93 -8.05
N SER A 155 9.94 5.68 -7.06
CA SER A 155 9.80 4.59 -6.09
C SER A 155 8.69 4.89 -5.10
N ALA A 156 7.46 4.44 -5.39
CA ALA A 156 6.27 4.67 -4.57
C ALA A 156 5.13 3.72 -4.96
N GLY A 157 4.08 3.66 -4.14
CA GLY A 157 2.89 2.85 -4.40
C GLY A 157 1.69 3.66 -4.90
N PHE A 158 0.72 2.96 -5.47
CA PHE A 158 -0.56 3.52 -5.89
C PHE A 158 -1.61 3.50 -4.77
N GLU A 159 -1.38 2.79 -3.68
CA GLU A 159 -2.31 2.56 -2.57
C GLU A 159 -2.63 3.86 -1.82
N GLY A 160 -1.60 4.66 -1.53
CA GLY A 160 -1.81 5.98 -0.92
C GLY A 160 -2.69 6.89 -1.77
N PRO A 161 -2.39 7.06 -3.06
CA PRO A 161 -3.28 7.74 -4.00
C PRO A 161 -4.70 7.19 -4.03
N VAL A 162 -4.88 5.87 -4.19
CA VAL A 162 -6.21 5.24 -4.25
C VAL A 162 -7.00 5.42 -2.96
N THR A 163 -6.34 5.35 -1.81
CA THR A 163 -6.94 5.64 -0.50
C THR A 163 -7.56 7.05 -0.47
N LEU A 164 -6.81 8.04 -0.93
CA LEU A 164 -7.29 9.43 -0.97
C LEU A 164 -8.37 9.63 -2.04
N ILE A 165 -8.24 9.01 -3.20
CA ILE A 165 -9.23 9.05 -4.29
C ILE A 165 -10.55 8.43 -3.82
N GLY A 166 -10.52 7.24 -3.21
CA GLY A 166 -11.69 6.58 -2.66
C GLY A 166 -12.35 7.40 -1.54
N ALA A 167 -11.57 7.97 -0.64
CA ALA A 167 -12.05 8.89 0.39
C ALA A 167 -12.74 10.13 -0.23
N ALA A 168 -12.18 10.68 -1.32
CA ALA A 168 -12.76 11.79 -2.05
C ALA A 168 -14.10 11.40 -2.72
N CYS A 169 -14.21 10.19 -3.27
CA CYS A 169 -15.47 9.65 -3.80
C CYS A 169 -16.56 9.57 -2.71
N GLY A 170 -16.23 9.01 -1.54
CA GLY A 170 -17.16 8.94 -0.41
C GLY A 170 -17.58 10.32 0.09
N SER A 171 -16.63 11.25 0.22
CA SER A 171 -16.92 12.65 0.56
C SER A 171 -17.78 13.35 -0.49
N LEU A 172 -17.57 13.08 -1.77
CA LEU A 172 -18.36 13.63 -2.89
C LEU A 172 -19.80 13.14 -2.85
N VAL A 173 -20.01 11.82 -2.70
CA VAL A 173 -21.35 11.22 -2.60
C VAL A 173 -22.11 11.81 -1.41
N ALA A 174 -21.47 11.94 -0.24
CA ALA A 174 -22.09 12.55 0.95
C ALA A 174 -22.53 14.00 0.69
N ARG A 175 -21.75 14.78 -0.07
CA ARG A 175 -22.10 16.17 -0.44
C ARG A 175 -23.24 16.25 -1.43
N ILE A 176 -23.24 15.40 -2.46
CA ILE A 176 -24.33 15.34 -3.46
C ILE A 176 -25.65 15.01 -2.77
N LEU A 177 -25.63 14.07 -1.82
CA LEU A 177 -26.78 13.68 -1.02
C LEU A 177 -27.10 14.66 0.13
N ARG A 178 -26.31 15.74 0.29
CA ARG A 178 -26.47 16.78 1.34
C ARG A 178 -26.53 16.19 2.74
N LEU A 179 -25.69 15.21 3.04
CA LEU A 179 -25.64 14.54 4.34
C LEU A 179 -24.89 15.39 5.36
N ASN A 180 -25.12 15.11 6.65
CA ASN A 180 -24.45 15.78 7.75
C ASN A 180 -22.97 15.38 7.86
N VAL A 181 -22.20 16.09 8.70
CA VAL A 181 -20.77 15.88 8.91
C VAL A 181 -20.43 14.43 9.31
N ARG A 182 -21.21 13.86 10.26
CA ARG A 182 -21.01 12.48 10.73
C ARG A 182 -21.15 11.47 9.60
N ALA A 183 -22.22 11.59 8.80
CA ALA A 183 -22.43 10.72 7.64
C ALA A 183 -21.32 10.90 6.58
N ARG A 184 -20.84 12.13 6.36
CA ARG A 184 -19.76 12.42 5.43
C ARG A 184 -18.45 11.73 5.86
N ARG A 185 -18.10 11.74 7.15
CA ARG A 185 -16.95 11.01 7.69
C ARG A 185 -17.08 9.50 7.48
N ILE A 186 -18.26 8.95 7.78
CA ILE A 186 -18.54 7.52 7.58
C ILE A 186 -18.40 7.13 6.11
N LEU A 187 -19.01 7.87 5.18
CA LEU A 187 -18.94 7.56 3.76
C LEU A 187 -17.55 7.83 3.15
N MET A 188 -16.81 8.81 3.68
CA MET A 188 -15.43 9.02 3.32
C MET A 188 -14.56 7.80 3.70
N ALA A 189 -14.73 7.25 4.91
CA ALA A 189 -14.04 6.04 5.35
C ALA A 189 -14.46 4.81 4.52
N ALA A 190 -15.75 4.66 4.21
CA ALA A 190 -16.25 3.62 3.32
C ALA A 190 -15.67 3.73 1.90
N GLY A 191 -15.51 4.93 1.37
CA GLY A 191 -14.86 5.16 0.08
C GLY A 191 -13.37 4.82 0.09
N LEU A 192 -12.68 5.15 1.19
CA LEU A 192 -11.28 4.76 1.43
C LEU A 192 -11.13 3.23 1.43
N ALA A 193 -12.00 2.51 2.17
CA ALA A 193 -12.08 1.05 2.18
C ALA A 193 -12.31 0.47 0.78
N ALA A 194 -13.26 1.04 0.05
CA ALA A 194 -13.61 0.64 -1.32
C ALA A 194 -12.43 0.79 -2.29
N GLY A 195 -11.64 1.86 -2.16
CA GLY A 195 -10.45 2.09 -2.99
C GLY A 195 -9.39 1.01 -2.79
N ILE A 196 -9.05 0.70 -1.54
CA ILE A 196 -8.07 -0.33 -1.19
C ILE A 196 -8.57 -1.72 -1.57
N GLY A 197 -9.82 -2.07 -1.22
CA GLY A 197 -10.37 -3.39 -1.50
C GLY A 197 -10.41 -3.72 -3.00
N ALA A 198 -10.70 -2.73 -3.85
CA ALA A 198 -10.68 -2.91 -5.30
C ALA A 198 -9.25 -3.03 -5.85
N LEU A 199 -8.34 -2.12 -5.47
CA LEU A 199 -6.98 -2.09 -6.04
C LEU A 199 -6.16 -3.33 -5.69
N PHE A 200 -6.27 -3.81 -4.44
CA PHE A 200 -5.57 -5.01 -3.97
C PHE A 200 -6.29 -6.32 -4.27
N GLN A 201 -7.53 -6.25 -4.80
CA GLN A 201 -8.40 -7.41 -4.93
C GLN A 201 -8.60 -8.15 -3.58
N ALA A 202 -8.67 -7.37 -2.52
CA ALA A 202 -8.73 -7.79 -1.13
C ALA A 202 -9.87 -7.07 -0.40
N PRO A 203 -11.15 -7.47 -0.64
CA PRO A 203 -12.31 -6.73 -0.15
C PRO A 203 -12.44 -6.72 1.36
N LEU A 204 -12.11 -7.80 2.05
CA LEU A 204 -12.17 -7.88 3.51
C LEU A 204 -11.07 -7.02 4.15
N ALA A 205 -9.84 -7.11 3.66
CA ALA A 205 -8.75 -6.27 4.13
C ALA A 205 -9.01 -4.78 3.87
N GLY A 206 -9.53 -4.44 2.70
CA GLY A 206 -9.94 -3.07 2.40
C GLY A 206 -11.01 -2.54 3.34
N ALA A 207 -12.00 -3.36 3.70
CA ALA A 207 -13.02 -3.01 4.68
C ALA A 207 -12.44 -2.75 6.07
N ILE A 208 -11.55 -3.64 6.55
CA ILE A 208 -10.87 -3.50 7.84
C ILE A 208 -9.99 -2.25 7.85
N PHE A 209 -9.24 -1.99 6.77
CA PHE A 209 -8.43 -0.80 6.62
C PHE A 209 -9.26 0.49 6.79
N GLY A 210 -10.50 0.50 6.29
CA GLY A 210 -11.40 1.65 6.36
C GLY A 210 -11.83 2.07 7.76
N PHE A 211 -11.66 1.24 8.77
CA PHE A 211 -11.96 1.60 10.17
C PHE A 211 -10.74 1.51 11.10
N GLU A 212 -9.64 0.86 10.68
CA GLU A 212 -8.43 0.68 11.48
C GLU A 212 -7.40 1.81 11.27
N ILE A 213 -7.30 2.39 10.08
CA ILE A 213 -6.23 3.32 9.69
C ILE A 213 -6.24 4.66 10.44
N PHE A 214 -7.32 5.02 11.11
CA PHE A 214 -7.47 6.36 11.68
C PHE A 214 -6.66 6.59 12.96
N TYR A 215 -6.25 5.53 13.67
CA TYR A 215 -5.49 5.62 14.92
C TYR A 215 -4.19 4.82 14.85
N SER A 216 -3.19 5.23 15.64
CA SER A 216 -1.93 4.48 15.77
C SER A 216 -1.94 3.47 16.92
N SER A 217 -2.96 3.49 17.80
CA SER A 217 -3.24 2.45 18.78
C SER A 217 -4.14 1.33 18.21
N SER A 218 -4.62 0.46 19.07
CA SER A 218 -5.61 -0.58 18.73
C SER A 218 -7.05 -0.05 18.60
N ASP A 219 -7.27 1.27 18.72
CA ASP A 219 -8.59 1.85 18.57
C ASP A 219 -9.08 1.80 17.12
N VAL A 220 -10.39 1.65 16.95
CA VAL A 220 -11.03 1.58 15.63
C VAL A 220 -12.29 2.45 15.57
N GLU A 221 -12.66 2.88 14.36
CA GLU A 221 -13.89 3.63 14.11
C GLU A 221 -15.06 2.70 13.83
N TYR A 222 -15.75 2.25 14.89
CA TYR A 222 -16.84 1.28 14.80
C TYR A 222 -17.99 1.69 13.88
N GLU A 223 -18.29 2.98 13.79
CA GLU A 223 -19.40 3.49 12.98
C GLU A 223 -19.15 3.31 11.48
N THR A 224 -17.90 3.26 11.07
CA THR A 224 -17.51 3.10 9.67
C THR A 224 -17.44 1.63 9.25
N MET A 225 -17.47 0.69 10.19
CA MET A 225 -17.24 -0.74 9.95
C MET A 225 -18.20 -1.32 8.92
N VAL A 226 -19.52 -1.28 9.18
CA VAL A 226 -20.52 -1.87 8.27
C VAL A 226 -20.55 -1.17 6.90
N PRO A 227 -20.55 0.17 6.81
CA PRO A 227 -20.43 0.86 5.53
C PRO A 227 -19.17 0.51 4.75
N SER A 228 -18.03 0.30 5.44
CA SER A 228 -16.76 -0.11 4.81
C SER A 228 -16.84 -1.52 4.22
N PHE A 229 -17.45 -2.48 4.90
CA PHE A 229 -17.65 -3.82 4.35
C PHE A 229 -18.49 -3.80 3.07
N VAL A 230 -19.59 -3.08 3.08
CA VAL A 230 -20.49 -2.99 1.92
C VAL A 230 -19.81 -2.28 0.75
N ALA A 231 -19.20 -1.12 1.00
CA ALA A 231 -18.55 -0.34 -0.04
C ALA A 231 -17.34 -1.06 -0.65
N SER A 232 -16.53 -1.73 0.18
CA SER A 232 -15.37 -2.49 -0.28
C SER A 232 -15.78 -3.70 -1.13
N ALA A 233 -16.79 -4.47 -0.70
CA ALA A 233 -17.29 -5.62 -1.44
C ALA A 233 -17.86 -5.21 -2.80
N VAL A 234 -18.68 -4.14 -2.86
CA VAL A 234 -19.24 -3.62 -4.11
C VAL A 234 -18.14 -3.11 -5.04
N SER A 235 -17.19 -2.34 -4.52
CA SER A 235 -16.09 -1.79 -5.30
C SER A 235 -15.21 -2.90 -5.89
N TYR A 236 -14.89 -3.93 -5.10
CA TYR A 236 -14.17 -5.10 -5.57
C TYR A 236 -14.97 -5.85 -6.66
N THR A 237 -16.26 -6.06 -6.48
CA THR A 237 -17.11 -6.71 -7.48
C THR A 237 -17.10 -5.95 -8.81
N VAL A 238 -17.20 -4.62 -8.77
CA VAL A 238 -17.10 -3.77 -9.96
C VAL A 238 -15.72 -3.92 -10.61
N PHE A 239 -14.65 -3.88 -9.82
CA PHE A 239 -13.27 -4.01 -10.32
C PHE A 239 -13.00 -5.39 -10.92
N ALA A 240 -13.42 -6.46 -10.23
CA ALA A 240 -13.22 -7.84 -10.65
C ALA A 240 -13.97 -8.18 -11.94
N TYR A 241 -15.10 -7.53 -12.23
CA TYR A 241 -15.80 -7.66 -13.51
C TYR A 241 -14.94 -7.27 -14.71
N PHE A 242 -14.02 -6.29 -14.55
CA PHE A 242 -13.12 -5.82 -15.62
C PHE A 242 -11.77 -6.51 -15.63
N TYR A 243 -11.22 -6.88 -14.45
CA TYR A 243 -9.83 -7.34 -14.30
C TYR A 243 -9.69 -8.79 -13.80
N GLY A 244 -10.79 -9.49 -13.54
CA GLY A 244 -10.79 -10.86 -13.03
C GLY A 244 -10.87 -10.95 -11.51
N TRP A 245 -11.06 -12.19 -11.02
CA TRP A 245 -11.29 -12.53 -9.61
C TRP A 245 -10.07 -13.15 -8.94
N ASP A 246 -8.98 -13.34 -9.69
CA ASP A 246 -7.77 -14.00 -9.20
C ASP A 246 -7.06 -13.14 -8.14
N PRO A 247 -6.41 -13.75 -7.14
CA PRO A 247 -5.62 -13.03 -6.15
C PRO A 247 -4.45 -12.31 -6.83
N LEU A 248 -4.06 -11.17 -6.26
CA LEU A 248 -3.02 -10.31 -6.85
C LEU A 248 -1.65 -11.01 -6.96
N PHE A 249 -1.35 -11.91 -6.02
CA PHE A 249 -0.11 -12.66 -5.93
C PHE A 249 -0.42 -14.12 -5.58
N ALA A 250 -0.76 -14.94 -6.56
CA ALA A 250 -1.03 -16.36 -6.33
C ALA A 250 0.23 -17.07 -5.78
N MET A 251 0.06 -17.81 -4.69
CA MET A 251 1.11 -18.59 -4.05
C MET A 251 0.86 -20.09 -4.24
N PRO A 252 1.91 -20.93 -4.44
CA PRO A 252 1.74 -22.39 -4.40
C PRO A 252 1.17 -22.88 -3.07
N ASP A 253 0.29 -23.90 -3.11
CA ASP A 253 -0.48 -24.42 -1.97
C ASP A 253 0.35 -25.15 -0.88
N GLU A 254 1.67 -25.19 -1.00
CA GLU A 254 2.55 -26.05 -0.18
C GLU A 254 2.86 -25.54 1.24
N CYS A 255 2.38 -24.37 1.63
CA CYS A 255 2.68 -23.80 2.94
C CYS A 255 1.61 -24.18 3.99
N VAL A 256 1.62 -25.43 4.46
CA VAL A 256 0.73 -25.90 5.51
C VAL A 256 1.46 -25.96 6.85
N TYR A 257 0.83 -25.46 7.91
CA TYR A 257 1.34 -25.52 9.29
C TYR A 257 0.78 -26.76 10.00
N ASP A 258 1.66 -27.71 10.30
CA ASP A 258 1.35 -28.98 10.97
C ASP A 258 2.02 -29.13 12.35
N SER A 259 2.93 -28.22 12.72
CA SER A 259 3.71 -28.31 13.95
C SER A 259 3.94 -26.95 14.61
N GLY A 260 3.78 -26.90 15.95
CA GLY A 260 4.07 -25.69 16.73
C GLY A 260 5.55 -25.25 16.71
N LEU A 261 6.48 -26.17 16.46
CA LEU A 261 7.91 -25.84 16.32
C LEU A 261 8.18 -24.93 15.15
N ARG A 262 7.39 -25.02 14.08
CA ARG A 262 7.50 -24.17 12.88
C ARG A 262 7.16 -22.70 13.15
N LEU A 263 6.55 -22.37 14.30
CA LEU A 263 6.25 -20.99 14.70
C LEU A 263 7.44 -20.27 15.34
N LEU A 264 8.42 -21.00 15.90
CA LEU A 264 9.56 -20.38 16.60
C LEU A 264 10.39 -19.42 15.72
N PRO A 265 10.75 -19.76 14.46
CA PRO A 265 11.47 -18.83 13.59
C PRO A 265 10.69 -17.56 13.28
N TYR A 266 9.35 -17.61 13.26
CA TYR A 266 8.51 -16.42 13.06
C TYR A 266 8.55 -15.46 14.25
N PHE A 267 8.79 -15.97 15.46
CA PHE A 267 9.04 -15.11 16.62
C PHE A 267 10.28 -14.22 16.38
N VAL A 268 11.36 -14.81 15.87
CA VAL A 268 12.58 -14.04 15.51
C VAL A 268 12.31 -13.07 14.35
N LEU A 269 11.54 -13.51 13.34
CA LEU A 269 11.14 -12.65 12.23
C LEU A 269 10.41 -11.40 12.72
N ALA A 270 9.57 -11.48 13.75
CA ALA A 270 8.86 -10.34 14.30
C ALA A 270 9.81 -9.23 14.79
N PHE A 271 10.94 -9.59 15.42
CA PHE A 271 11.97 -8.63 15.81
C PHE A 271 12.68 -8.02 14.59
N ILE A 272 13.04 -8.84 13.61
CA ILE A 272 13.74 -8.40 12.39
C ILE A 272 12.88 -7.40 11.63
N VAL A 273 11.60 -7.71 11.38
CA VAL A 273 10.70 -6.80 10.65
C VAL A 273 10.40 -5.53 11.45
N THR A 274 10.34 -5.61 12.78
CA THR A 274 10.17 -4.43 13.64
C THR A 274 11.36 -3.48 13.55
N LEU A 275 12.58 -4.01 13.61
CA LEU A 275 13.79 -3.20 13.44
C LEU A 275 13.88 -2.58 12.05
N GLY A 276 13.53 -3.36 11.02
CA GLY A 276 13.44 -2.86 9.65
C GLY A 276 12.38 -1.76 9.49
N ALA A 277 11.22 -1.92 10.10
CA ALA A 277 10.16 -0.92 10.06
C ALA A 277 10.56 0.37 10.79
N ARG A 278 11.21 0.28 11.96
CA ARG A 278 11.77 1.46 12.65
C ARG A 278 12.80 2.18 11.80
N PHE A 279 13.73 1.43 11.19
CA PHE A 279 14.71 2.00 10.28
C PHE A 279 14.02 2.73 9.13
N TYR A 280 13.03 2.11 8.49
CA TYR A 280 12.29 2.69 7.38
C TYR A 280 11.56 3.98 7.79
N ILE A 281 10.84 3.97 8.92
CA ILE A 281 10.14 5.15 9.46
C ILE A 281 11.13 6.27 9.77
N MET A 282 12.22 5.95 10.47
CA MET A 282 13.25 6.92 10.87
C MET A 282 13.90 7.56 9.64
N PHE A 283 14.27 6.74 8.66
CA PHE A 283 14.91 7.22 7.43
C PHE A 283 13.93 8.07 6.60
N PHE A 284 12.69 7.61 6.41
CA PHE A 284 11.64 8.33 5.68
C PHE A 284 11.35 9.69 6.33
N ARG A 285 11.08 9.70 7.63
CA ARG A 285 10.82 10.94 8.37
C ARG A 285 12.04 11.87 8.42
N GLY A 286 13.24 11.31 8.53
CA GLY A 286 14.49 12.05 8.48
C GLY A 286 14.68 12.76 7.13
N THR A 287 14.48 12.04 6.03
CA THR A 287 14.55 12.58 4.66
C THR A 287 13.49 13.66 4.43
N GLU A 288 12.26 13.42 4.86
CA GLU A 288 11.18 14.40 4.77
C GLU A 288 11.51 15.68 5.54
N ASN A 289 11.97 15.56 6.78
CA ASN A 289 12.39 16.71 7.60
C ASN A 289 13.57 17.45 6.96
N TRP A 290 14.53 16.73 6.36
CA TRP A 290 15.64 17.31 5.65
C TRP A 290 15.17 18.16 4.47
N PHE A 291 14.28 17.64 3.62
CA PHE A 291 13.67 18.42 2.54
C PHE A 291 12.85 19.61 3.04
N GLN A 292 12.12 19.47 4.16
CA GLN A 292 11.36 20.59 4.74
C GLN A 292 12.27 21.73 5.19
N ARG A 293 13.44 21.43 5.76
CA ARG A 293 14.44 22.44 6.20
C ARG A 293 15.17 23.13 5.05
N MET A 294 15.21 22.52 3.88
CA MET A 294 15.85 23.14 2.71
C MET A 294 15.08 24.38 2.27
N LYS A 295 15.78 25.52 2.21
CA LYS A 295 15.24 26.83 1.75
C LYS A 295 15.24 26.95 0.22
N ILE A 296 14.75 25.93 -0.49
CA ILE A 296 14.62 25.91 -1.96
C ILE A 296 13.16 25.68 -2.36
N SER A 297 12.82 26.01 -3.61
CA SER A 297 11.45 25.80 -4.10
C SER A 297 11.03 24.32 -4.08
N ALA A 298 9.74 24.06 -3.90
CA ALA A 298 9.19 22.70 -3.86
C ALA A 298 9.56 21.91 -5.15
N ALA A 299 9.52 22.54 -6.32
CA ALA A 299 9.92 21.92 -7.56
C ALA A 299 11.39 21.45 -7.54
N LYS A 300 12.32 22.25 -6.99
CA LYS A 300 13.73 21.83 -6.87
C LYS A 300 13.92 20.65 -5.92
N LYS A 301 13.11 20.56 -4.83
CA LYS A 301 13.12 19.41 -3.92
C LYS A 301 12.73 18.12 -4.65
N VAL A 302 11.66 18.18 -5.44
CA VAL A 302 11.16 17.05 -6.23
C VAL A 302 12.16 16.63 -7.30
N VAL A 303 12.86 17.58 -7.95
CA VAL A 303 13.98 17.30 -8.87
C VAL A 303 15.06 16.48 -8.20
N ILE A 304 15.53 16.93 -7.03
CA ILE A 304 16.58 16.22 -6.26
C ILE A 304 16.11 14.81 -5.90
N GLY A 305 14.87 14.68 -5.40
CA GLY A 305 14.30 13.38 -5.03
C GLY A 305 14.20 12.42 -6.21
N GLY A 306 13.68 12.89 -7.35
CA GLY A 306 13.58 12.10 -8.58
C GLY A 306 14.95 11.72 -9.16
N LEU A 307 15.93 12.61 -9.11
CA LEU A 307 17.28 12.33 -9.57
C LEU A 307 17.97 11.25 -8.72
N VAL A 308 17.90 11.37 -7.39
CA VAL A 308 18.47 10.34 -6.48
C VAL A 308 17.80 8.98 -6.72
N THR A 309 16.47 8.95 -6.86
CA THR A 309 15.75 7.73 -7.20
C THR A 309 16.21 7.15 -8.54
N GLY A 310 16.36 8.00 -9.56
CA GLY A 310 16.84 7.59 -10.88
C GLY A 310 18.27 7.03 -10.85
N VAL A 311 19.17 7.64 -10.09
CA VAL A 311 20.55 7.13 -9.88
C VAL A 311 20.52 5.73 -9.23
N ILE A 312 19.67 5.53 -8.21
CA ILE A 312 19.50 4.20 -7.61
C ILE A 312 18.95 3.21 -8.65
N GLY A 313 17.95 3.64 -9.44
CA GLY A 313 17.37 2.84 -10.51
C GLY A 313 18.33 2.49 -11.65
N PHE A 314 19.35 3.31 -11.88
CA PHE A 314 20.42 2.98 -12.84
C PHE A 314 21.20 1.73 -12.43
N PHE A 315 21.48 1.57 -11.12
CA PHE A 315 22.17 0.39 -10.60
C PHE A 315 21.22 -0.78 -10.33
N ILE A 316 20.00 -0.49 -9.82
CA ILE A 316 19.01 -1.48 -9.40
C ILE A 316 17.63 -1.08 -9.94
N PRO A 317 17.30 -1.39 -11.21
CA PRO A 317 16.05 -0.98 -11.83
C PRO A 317 14.79 -1.48 -11.10
N ASP A 318 14.85 -2.65 -10.46
CA ASP A 318 13.74 -3.25 -9.72
C ASP A 318 13.27 -2.43 -8.51
N VAL A 319 14.07 -1.46 -8.06
CA VAL A 319 13.69 -0.51 -6.98
C VAL A 319 12.73 0.56 -7.49
N LEU A 320 12.67 0.80 -8.81
CA LEU A 320 11.79 1.79 -9.41
C LEU A 320 10.32 1.36 -9.37
N GLY A 321 9.42 2.33 -9.41
CA GLY A 321 7.98 2.10 -9.39
C GLY A 321 7.49 1.41 -8.11
N THR A 322 6.53 0.50 -8.23
CA THR A 322 5.94 -0.25 -7.11
C THR A 322 6.82 -1.39 -6.61
N SER A 323 7.69 -1.96 -7.48
CA SER A 323 8.53 -3.15 -7.21
C SER A 323 7.76 -4.43 -6.88
N TYR A 324 6.57 -4.61 -7.46
CA TYR A 324 5.79 -5.84 -7.29
C TYR A 324 6.46 -7.07 -7.93
N SER A 325 7.33 -6.87 -8.92
CA SER A 325 8.19 -7.91 -9.47
C SER A 325 9.03 -8.63 -8.40
N LEU A 326 9.51 -7.90 -7.39
CA LEU A 326 10.23 -8.49 -6.28
C LEU A 326 9.33 -9.39 -5.41
N ILE A 327 8.07 -9.03 -5.21
CA ILE A 327 7.13 -9.88 -4.45
C ILE A 327 6.96 -11.22 -5.16
N HIS A 328 6.77 -11.20 -6.48
CA HIS A 328 6.74 -12.43 -7.27
C HIS A 328 8.06 -13.23 -7.15
N ALA A 329 9.20 -12.55 -7.15
CA ALA A 329 10.49 -13.19 -6.95
C ALA A 329 10.65 -13.80 -5.55
N CYS A 330 10.13 -13.13 -4.50
CA CYS A 330 10.14 -13.68 -3.14
C CYS A 330 9.33 -14.99 -3.06
N PHE A 331 8.25 -15.12 -3.82
CA PHE A 331 7.42 -16.32 -3.83
C PHE A 331 8.04 -17.46 -4.65
N SER A 332 8.88 -17.12 -5.62
CA SER A 332 9.64 -18.10 -6.41
C SER A 332 10.97 -18.49 -5.75
N ALA A 333 11.35 -17.85 -4.66
CA ALA A 333 12.57 -18.19 -3.91
C ALA A 333 12.41 -19.58 -3.26
N GLY A 334 13.33 -20.49 -3.57
CA GLY A 334 13.27 -21.89 -3.12
C GLY A 334 12.57 -22.85 -4.08
N VAL A 335 12.03 -22.39 -5.21
CA VAL A 335 11.47 -23.26 -6.26
C VAL A 335 12.51 -23.41 -7.38
N GLU A 336 13.05 -24.62 -7.57
CA GLU A 336 14.12 -24.91 -8.54
C GLU A 336 13.76 -24.61 -10.02
N ALA A 337 12.49 -24.43 -10.32
CA ALA A 337 11.99 -24.25 -11.69
C ALA A 337 11.80 -22.80 -12.12
N SER A 338 12.11 -21.80 -11.26
CA SER A 338 11.86 -20.39 -11.61
C SER A 338 12.95 -19.84 -12.56
N SER A 339 12.53 -19.46 -13.75
CA SER A 339 13.38 -18.83 -14.79
C SER A 339 13.69 -17.35 -14.50
N SER A 340 13.18 -16.77 -13.40
CA SER A 340 13.43 -15.38 -13.03
C SER A 340 14.69 -15.27 -12.14
N ASN A 341 15.64 -14.43 -12.55
CA ASN A 341 16.90 -14.26 -11.81
C ASN A 341 16.75 -13.55 -10.46
N LEU A 342 15.63 -12.88 -10.22
CA LEU A 342 15.28 -12.33 -8.90
C LEU A 342 14.99 -13.45 -7.88
N ALA A 343 14.51 -14.61 -8.30
CA ALA A 343 14.27 -15.77 -7.44
C ALA A 343 15.56 -16.41 -6.91
N GLN A 344 16.71 -16.13 -7.55
CA GLN A 344 18.05 -16.60 -7.14
C GLN A 344 18.80 -15.57 -6.27
N LEU A 345 18.12 -14.51 -5.79
CA LEU A 345 18.75 -13.54 -4.90
C LEU A 345 19.16 -14.21 -3.58
N SER A 346 20.42 -13.99 -3.19
CA SER A 346 20.89 -14.34 -1.86
C SER A 346 20.23 -13.49 -0.77
N ALA A 347 20.30 -13.92 0.48
CA ALA A 347 19.82 -13.14 1.62
C ALA A 347 20.40 -11.70 1.64
N VAL A 348 21.68 -11.56 1.25
CA VAL A 348 22.34 -10.25 1.13
C VAL A 348 21.72 -9.42 0.01
N GLY A 349 21.34 -10.02 -1.10
CA GLY A 349 20.64 -9.36 -2.20
C GLY A 349 19.30 -8.77 -1.76
N PHE A 350 18.47 -9.54 -1.06
CA PHE A 350 17.22 -9.08 -0.52
C PHE A 350 17.38 -7.96 0.52
N LEU A 351 18.40 -8.06 1.40
CA LEU A 351 18.72 -7.00 2.36
C LEU A 351 19.16 -5.70 1.66
N THR A 352 20.00 -5.81 0.63
CA THR A 352 20.44 -4.65 -0.16
C THR A 352 19.23 -4.01 -0.87
N PHE A 353 18.35 -4.82 -1.42
CA PHE A 353 17.12 -4.33 -2.04
C PHE A 353 16.24 -3.58 -1.03
N PHE A 354 16.03 -4.13 0.17
CA PHE A 354 15.31 -3.47 1.26
C PHE A 354 15.87 -2.07 1.53
N LEU A 355 17.20 -1.95 1.69
CA LEU A 355 17.84 -0.67 1.97
C LEU A 355 17.67 0.32 0.81
N MET A 356 17.91 -0.12 -0.42
CA MET A 356 17.78 0.74 -1.60
C MET A 356 16.34 1.17 -1.85
N LYS A 357 15.37 0.27 -1.63
CA LYS A 357 13.94 0.60 -1.72
C LYS A 357 13.52 1.63 -0.67
N ALA A 358 13.97 1.46 0.58
CA ALA A 358 13.71 2.41 1.65
C ALA A 358 14.27 3.81 1.31
N VAL A 359 15.50 3.88 0.78
CA VAL A 359 16.13 5.14 0.36
C VAL A 359 15.38 5.76 -0.81
N ALA A 360 15.17 5.02 -1.91
CA ALA A 360 14.51 5.53 -3.11
C ALA A 360 13.09 6.05 -2.83
N THR A 361 12.32 5.31 -2.04
CA THR A 361 10.96 5.75 -1.64
C THR A 361 11.00 7.01 -0.78
N SER A 362 11.95 7.09 0.15
CA SER A 362 12.10 8.27 1.01
C SER A 362 12.46 9.52 0.21
N PHE A 363 13.30 9.38 -0.81
CA PHE A 363 13.63 10.51 -1.69
C PHE A 363 12.48 10.84 -2.66
N THR A 364 11.81 9.85 -3.23
CA THR A 364 10.66 10.10 -4.13
C THR A 364 9.52 10.80 -3.40
N VAL A 365 9.00 10.21 -2.32
CA VAL A 365 7.81 10.71 -1.62
C VAL A 365 8.16 11.82 -0.65
N GLY A 366 9.26 11.70 0.08
CA GLY A 366 9.72 12.69 1.06
C GLY A 366 10.10 14.04 0.45
N SER A 367 10.51 14.09 -0.83
CA SER A 367 10.74 15.35 -1.57
C SER A 367 9.46 16.05 -2.00
N GLY A 368 8.32 15.38 -1.97
CA GLY A 368 7.02 15.89 -2.43
C GLY A 368 6.51 15.26 -3.73
N GLY A 369 7.10 14.17 -4.20
CA GLY A 369 6.58 13.35 -5.30
C GLY A 369 5.24 12.72 -4.96
N SER A 370 4.38 12.53 -5.96
CA SER A 370 3.02 12.01 -5.78
C SER A 370 3.02 10.48 -5.77
N GLY A 371 2.93 9.89 -4.58
CA GLY A 371 2.87 8.44 -4.41
C GLY A 371 2.50 8.04 -2.99
N GLY A 372 2.39 6.74 -2.74
CA GLY A 372 2.14 6.14 -1.44
C GLY A 372 3.37 5.43 -0.89
N VAL A 373 3.45 5.32 0.43
CA VAL A 373 4.51 4.59 1.15
C VAL A 373 4.09 3.18 1.57
N PHE A 374 2.85 2.80 1.29
CA PHE A 374 2.27 1.51 1.70
C PHE A 374 2.89 0.34 0.91
N ALA A 375 2.79 0.33 -0.43
CA ALA A 375 3.40 -0.73 -1.25
C ALA A 375 4.91 -0.85 -1.03
N PRO A 376 5.70 0.24 -0.99
CA PRO A 376 7.09 0.13 -0.61
C PRO A 376 7.32 -0.51 0.77
N ALA A 377 6.46 -0.22 1.77
CA ALA A 377 6.54 -0.88 3.07
C ALA A 377 6.26 -2.39 2.97
N LEU A 378 5.23 -2.77 2.19
CA LEU A 378 4.90 -4.17 1.89
C LEU A 378 6.10 -4.90 1.26
N VAL A 379 6.68 -4.31 0.21
CA VAL A 379 7.85 -4.85 -0.51
C VAL A 379 9.08 -4.96 0.39
N CYS A 380 9.34 -3.96 1.23
CA CYS A 380 10.42 -3.98 2.23
C CYS A 380 10.23 -5.12 3.24
N GLY A 381 9.00 -5.35 3.70
CA GLY A 381 8.66 -6.47 4.59
C GLY A 381 8.89 -7.82 3.92
N GLY A 382 8.49 -7.96 2.65
CA GLY A 382 8.74 -9.15 1.84
C GLY A 382 10.21 -9.46 1.65
N ALA A 383 11.02 -8.45 1.33
CA ALA A 383 12.46 -8.59 1.18
C ALA A 383 13.15 -9.03 2.49
N LEU A 384 12.79 -8.42 3.63
CA LEU A 384 13.34 -8.82 4.93
C LEU A 384 12.87 -10.23 5.32
N GLY A 385 11.61 -10.57 5.04
CA GLY A 385 11.07 -11.91 5.27
C GLY A 385 11.80 -12.96 4.44
N ALA A 386 11.96 -12.74 3.12
CA ALA A 386 12.70 -13.63 2.24
C ALA A 386 14.15 -13.82 2.68
N ALA A 387 14.86 -12.70 2.98
CA ALA A 387 16.24 -12.78 3.49
C ALA A 387 16.33 -13.61 4.78
N SER A 388 15.39 -13.41 5.71
CA SER A 388 15.33 -14.16 6.96
C SER A 388 15.03 -15.64 6.71
N GLY A 389 14.08 -15.94 5.81
CA GLY A 389 13.72 -17.31 5.43
C GLY A 389 14.91 -18.08 4.87
N ILE A 390 15.64 -17.48 3.93
CA ILE A 390 16.87 -18.07 3.34
C ILE A 390 17.93 -18.33 4.43
N CYS A 391 18.14 -17.38 5.33
CA CYS A 391 19.09 -17.58 6.45
C CYS A 391 18.65 -18.70 7.39
N PHE A 392 17.36 -18.77 7.73
CA PHE A 392 16.84 -19.80 8.61
C PHE A 392 16.84 -21.18 7.96
N GLU A 393 16.54 -21.30 6.68
CA GLU A 393 16.64 -22.54 5.90
C GLU A 393 18.07 -23.09 5.92
N ALA A 394 19.09 -22.22 5.82
CA ALA A 394 20.49 -22.61 5.86
C ALA A 394 21.01 -22.97 7.28
N LEU A 395 20.40 -22.42 8.33
CA LEU A 395 20.89 -22.52 9.71
C LEU A 395 20.13 -23.51 10.58
N LEU A 396 18.84 -23.75 10.28
CA LEU A 396 17.95 -24.57 11.11
C LEU A 396 17.73 -25.95 10.49
N PRO A 397 17.50 -27.00 11.32
CA PRO A 397 17.17 -28.33 10.83
C PRO A 397 15.87 -28.35 10.01
N ASP A 398 15.75 -29.30 9.08
CA ASP A 398 14.56 -29.52 8.22
C ASP A 398 13.25 -29.70 9.01
N ALA A 399 13.34 -30.14 10.29
CA ALA A 399 12.19 -30.26 11.16
C ALA A 399 11.40 -28.95 11.38
N PHE A 400 12.01 -27.79 11.16
CA PHE A 400 11.35 -26.50 11.23
C PHE A 400 10.55 -26.16 9.98
N GLY A 401 10.74 -26.88 8.87
CA GLY A 401 10.00 -26.69 7.61
C GLY A 401 10.00 -25.25 7.14
N ILE A 402 11.19 -24.67 6.98
CA ILE A 402 11.36 -23.29 6.56
C ILE A 402 11.08 -23.17 5.05
N HIS A 403 10.19 -22.23 4.71
CA HIS A 403 9.91 -21.87 3.32
C HIS A 403 10.13 -20.36 3.14
N PRO A 404 11.16 -19.90 2.43
CA PRO A 404 11.48 -18.47 2.28
C PRO A 404 10.30 -17.64 1.77
N ALA A 405 9.47 -18.19 0.88
CA ALA A 405 8.26 -17.54 0.38
C ALA A 405 7.22 -17.28 1.49
N ALA A 406 7.03 -18.23 2.41
CA ALA A 406 6.14 -18.03 3.56
C ALA A 406 6.66 -16.95 4.51
N PHE A 407 7.98 -16.91 4.72
CA PHE A 407 8.64 -15.85 5.50
C PHE A 407 8.50 -14.49 4.83
N ALA A 408 8.59 -14.42 3.50
CA ALA A 408 8.34 -13.18 2.75
C ALA A 408 6.92 -12.65 3.00
N LEU A 409 5.89 -13.49 2.83
CA LEU A 409 4.50 -13.11 3.05
C LEU A 409 4.23 -12.64 4.48
N VAL A 410 4.67 -13.41 5.46
CA VAL A 410 4.50 -13.07 6.87
C VAL A 410 5.32 -11.82 7.24
N GLY A 411 6.49 -11.65 6.63
CA GLY A 411 7.30 -10.44 6.75
C GLY A 411 6.60 -9.20 6.21
N MET A 412 5.88 -9.31 5.08
CA MET A 412 5.03 -8.25 4.53
C MET A 412 3.97 -7.82 5.54
N ALA A 413 3.24 -8.78 6.12
CA ALA A 413 2.21 -8.52 7.13
C ALA A 413 2.79 -7.83 8.37
N GLY A 414 3.84 -8.40 8.96
CA GLY A 414 4.47 -7.86 10.18
C GLY A 414 5.03 -6.45 9.98
N PHE A 415 5.62 -6.18 8.80
CA PHE A 415 6.14 -4.86 8.49
C PHE A 415 5.02 -3.82 8.37
N LEU A 416 3.90 -4.14 7.72
CA LEU A 416 2.74 -3.25 7.66
C LEU A 416 2.13 -3.02 9.05
N ALA A 417 1.95 -4.08 9.84
CA ALA A 417 1.44 -3.97 11.21
C ALA A 417 2.32 -3.03 12.05
N SER A 418 3.63 -3.11 11.88
CA SER A 418 4.61 -2.29 12.58
C SER A 418 4.66 -0.86 12.04
N ALA A 419 4.83 -0.67 10.72
CA ALA A 419 5.12 0.64 10.12
C ALA A 419 3.86 1.50 9.93
N VAL A 420 2.74 0.89 9.56
CA VAL A 420 1.47 1.57 9.23
C VAL A 420 0.49 1.56 10.41
N ARG A 421 0.72 0.67 11.39
CA ARG A 421 -0.13 0.52 12.59
C ARG A 421 -1.52 -0.03 12.28
N ILE A 422 -1.60 -1.06 11.43
CA ILE A 422 -2.84 -1.70 10.97
C ILE A 422 -2.72 -3.25 11.10
N PRO A 423 -2.60 -3.80 12.31
CA PRO A 423 -2.34 -5.23 12.48
C PRO A 423 -3.46 -6.13 11.93
N MET A 424 -4.73 -5.79 12.10
CA MET A 424 -5.85 -6.60 11.57
C MET A 424 -5.85 -6.59 10.04
N THR A 425 -5.74 -5.42 9.43
CA THR A 425 -5.64 -5.30 7.97
C THR A 425 -4.43 -6.06 7.44
N ALA A 426 -3.27 -5.96 8.11
CA ALA A 426 -2.03 -6.60 7.66
C ALA A 426 -2.12 -8.14 7.65
N ILE A 427 -2.77 -8.74 8.63
CA ILE A 427 -3.03 -10.18 8.67
C ILE A 427 -3.92 -10.62 7.50
N VAL A 428 -5.02 -9.89 7.29
CA VAL A 428 -6.04 -10.27 6.31
C VAL A 428 -5.58 -9.97 4.88
N ILE A 429 -4.92 -8.81 4.65
CA ILE A 429 -4.48 -8.44 3.31
C ILE A 429 -3.51 -9.46 2.73
N VAL A 430 -2.57 -9.97 3.54
CA VAL A 430 -1.60 -10.96 3.07
C VAL A 430 -2.27 -12.28 2.71
N ALA A 431 -3.30 -12.71 3.47
CA ALA A 431 -4.07 -13.90 3.14
C ALA A 431 -4.90 -13.73 1.85
N GLU A 432 -5.57 -12.57 1.68
CA GLU A 432 -6.39 -12.32 0.50
C GLU A 432 -5.55 -12.13 -0.77
N ILE A 433 -4.46 -11.36 -0.71
CA ILE A 433 -3.63 -11.12 -1.90
C ILE A 433 -2.84 -12.34 -2.36
N SER A 434 -2.57 -13.29 -1.46
CA SER A 434 -1.84 -14.54 -1.77
C SER A 434 -2.76 -15.73 -2.05
N GLY A 435 -4.03 -15.65 -1.63
CA GLY A 435 -4.97 -16.78 -1.66
C GLY A 435 -4.63 -17.88 -0.64
N ASN A 436 -3.60 -17.71 0.21
CA ASN A 436 -3.16 -18.73 1.16
C ASN A 436 -3.57 -18.38 2.60
N HIS A 437 -4.60 -19.07 3.11
CA HIS A 437 -5.10 -18.91 4.48
C HIS A 437 -4.26 -19.66 5.53
N GLY A 438 -3.39 -20.59 5.13
CA GLY A 438 -2.53 -21.36 6.04
C GLY A 438 -1.55 -20.48 6.81
N LEU A 439 -1.20 -19.30 6.25
CA LEU A 439 -0.26 -18.36 6.87
C LEU A 439 -0.91 -17.38 7.85
N LEU A 440 -2.23 -17.44 8.08
CA LEU A 440 -2.90 -16.56 9.04
C LEU A 440 -2.32 -16.70 10.45
N LEU A 441 -2.06 -17.92 10.91
CA LEU A 441 -1.53 -18.17 12.26
C LEU A 441 -0.15 -17.52 12.47
N PRO A 442 0.90 -17.79 11.66
CA PRO A 442 2.18 -17.10 11.81
C PRO A 442 2.07 -15.58 11.57
N ALA A 443 1.21 -15.12 10.66
CA ALA A 443 0.96 -13.69 10.47
C ALA A 443 0.38 -13.02 11.71
N MET A 444 -0.56 -13.67 12.42
CA MET A 444 -1.09 -13.16 13.70
C MET A 444 0.01 -12.99 14.75
N TRP A 445 0.92 -13.96 14.88
CA TRP A 445 2.06 -13.88 15.80
C TRP A 445 2.97 -12.70 15.44
N VAL A 446 3.42 -12.64 14.19
CA VAL A 446 4.38 -11.63 13.76
C VAL A 446 3.75 -10.24 13.81
N CYS A 447 2.51 -10.08 13.34
CA CYS A 447 1.80 -8.79 13.38
C CYS A 447 1.55 -8.31 14.80
N GLY A 448 1.08 -9.20 15.71
CA GLY A 448 0.82 -8.84 17.10
C GLY A 448 2.09 -8.39 17.83
N ILE A 449 3.17 -9.17 17.71
CA ILE A 449 4.45 -8.85 18.34
C ILE A 449 5.06 -7.57 17.74
N SER A 450 5.11 -7.44 16.42
CA SER A 450 5.71 -6.28 15.75
C SER A 450 4.91 -5.00 15.98
N PHE A 451 3.59 -5.08 16.05
CA PHE A 451 2.72 -3.96 16.44
C PHE A 451 3.00 -3.50 17.87
N TRP A 452 3.09 -4.43 18.81
CA TRP A 452 3.37 -4.11 20.20
C TRP A 452 4.78 -3.52 20.39
N LEU A 453 5.80 -4.12 19.78
CA LEU A 453 7.19 -3.65 19.89
C LEU A 453 7.41 -2.27 19.29
N ASN A 454 6.63 -1.87 18.31
CA ASN A 454 6.79 -0.59 17.60
C ASN A 454 5.83 0.51 18.08
N ASP A 455 5.35 0.43 19.31
CA ASP A 455 4.44 1.44 19.85
C ASP A 455 5.03 2.87 19.80
N GLY A 456 4.18 3.85 19.49
CA GLY A 456 4.57 5.25 19.31
C GLY A 456 5.25 5.59 17.97
N TRP A 457 5.50 4.60 17.10
CA TRP A 457 6.10 4.80 15.78
C TRP A 457 5.08 4.51 14.68
N SER A 458 4.85 5.46 13.77
CA SER A 458 4.00 5.28 12.58
C SER A 458 4.57 6.05 11.40
N LEU A 459 4.33 5.56 10.18
CA LEU A 459 4.63 6.28 8.94
C LEU A 459 3.75 7.52 8.77
N TYR A 460 2.51 7.46 9.25
CA TYR A 460 1.53 8.54 9.10
C TYR A 460 1.56 9.49 10.30
N ARG A 461 1.83 10.76 10.02
CA ARG A 461 1.91 11.79 11.07
C ARG A 461 0.54 12.26 11.55
N SER A 462 -0.47 12.12 10.71
CA SER A 462 -1.82 12.61 10.99
C SER A 462 -2.66 11.64 11.81
N GLN A 463 -2.13 10.42 12.12
CA GLN A 463 -2.79 9.47 13.01
C GLN A 463 -2.67 9.94 14.47
N PRO A 464 -3.77 10.29 15.17
CA PRO A 464 -3.75 10.44 16.62
C PRO A 464 -3.47 9.08 17.27
N HIS A 465 -2.92 9.11 18.50
CA HIS A 465 -2.58 7.87 19.19
C HIS A 465 -3.82 7.04 19.50
N SER A 466 -4.86 7.66 20.00
CA SER A 466 -6.09 6.99 20.43
C SER A 466 -7.33 7.81 20.09
N ARG A 467 -8.49 7.16 20.21
CA ARG A 467 -9.79 7.83 20.03
C ARG A 467 -9.99 8.98 21.01
N VAL A 468 -9.52 8.83 22.25
CA VAL A 468 -9.61 9.85 23.30
C VAL A 468 -8.73 11.08 22.98
N THR A 469 -7.59 10.88 22.31
CA THR A 469 -6.69 11.97 21.93
C THR A 469 -7.11 12.66 20.62
N SER A 470 -8.12 12.13 19.96
CA SER A 470 -8.67 12.71 18.73
C SER A 470 -9.53 13.93 19.05
N MET A 471 -9.37 15.01 18.28
CA MET A 471 -10.22 16.21 18.36
C MET A 471 -11.71 15.94 18.12
N LEU A 472 -12.09 14.72 17.67
CA LEU A 472 -13.46 14.34 17.37
C LEU A 472 -14.25 13.87 18.60
N HIS A 473 -13.56 13.41 19.63
CA HIS A 473 -14.14 12.71 20.78
C HIS A 473 -13.72 13.34 22.12
N GLY A 474 -12.87 14.39 22.07
CA GLY A 474 -12.42 15.18 23.23
C GLY A 474 -13.36 16.31 23.63
#